data_fff3ca5f1f6d084bac13518a52456ea7
#
_entry.id   fff3ca5f1f6d084bac13518a52456ea7
#
_cell.length_a   1.000
_cell.length_b   1.000
_cell.length_c   1.000
_cell.angle_alpha   90.00
_cell.angle_beta   90.00
_cell.angle_gamma   90.00
#
_symmetry.space_group_name_H-M   'P 1'
#
loop_
_entity.id
_entity.type
_entity.pdbx_description
1 polymer ?
#
loop_
_entity_poly.entity_id
_entity_poly.type
_entity_poly.pdbx_seq_one_letter_code
_entity_poly.pdbx_strand_id
1 'polypeptide(L)'
;TYYHPAAFNVSRVFPLGGPLGGGTLVSVYLTDDRLLVDLGGGQRGLYCTFSYEEEVGELGHKVVETKTIRVDAELADCGGARACGAGWGSITCQAPPIPLDEITRDGDARDVRVEVTINGQNYTDGGVLYRYYDDTAWRIHGFHPRGGPLGGNTSLAVTGMRLQPLGDVRCRYGVLNPQVNATVVASTSIACVSPPHWRFRGVTEDGAKRAAGEGGQDAAVQLVDLEITLNGQDYLPYLPHTSTYSYYSLDAFPSG
;
A
#
# COMPACT_ATOMS: atom_id res chain seq x y z
N THR A 1 35.62 -2.62 5.43
CA THR A 1 35.11 -2.29 6.77
C THR A 1 34.53 -3.56 7.40
N TYR A 2 34.99 -3.93 8.61
CA TYR A 2 34.39 -5.02 9.38
C TYR A 2 33.23 -4.45 10.21
N TYR A 3 32.05 -5.03 10.09
CA TYR A 3 30.91 -4.69 10.92
C TYR A 3 30.54 -5.85 11.86
N HIS A 4 30.01 -5.53 13.02
CA HIS A 4 29.55 -6.54 13.95
C HIS A 4 28.17 -7.03 13.50
N PRO A 5 27.96 -8.33 13.20
CA PRO A 5 26.71 -8.83 12.63
C PRO A 5 25.47 -8.49 13.47
N ALA A 6 25.61 -8.45 14.80
CA ALA A 6 24.51 -8.15 15.72
C ALA A 6 24.06 -6.67 15.72
N ALA A 7 24.83 -5.76 15.09
CA ALA A 7 24.47 -4.34 15.02
C ALA A 7 23.70 -4.00 13.73
N PHE A 8 23.68 -4.91 12.76
CA PHE A 8 23.07 -4.71 11.44
C PHE A 8 21.90 -5.68 11.27
N ASN A 9 20.72 -5.19 11.54
CA ASN A 9 19.50 -6.00 11.40
C ASN A 9 18.35 -5.18 10.79
N VAL A 10 17.39 -5.85 10.19
CA VAL A 10 16.14 -5.21 9.77
C VAL A 10 15.35 -4.86 11.03
N SER A 11 14.95 -3.60 11.15
CA SER A 11 14.13 -3.10 12.25
C SER A 11 12.64 -3.08 11.90
N ARG A 12 12.31 -2.73 10.65
CA ARG A 12 10.95 -2.70 10.12
C ARG A 12 10.95 -2.65 8.60
N VAL A 13 9.82 -2.97 8.02
CA VAL A 13 9.51 -2.79 6.60
C VAL A 13 8.30 -1.87 6.42
N PHE A 14 8.22 -1.20 5.27
CA PHE A 14 7.06 -0.39 4.90
C PHE A 14 6.87 -0.41 3.38
N PRO A 15 5.66 -0.70 2.88
CA PRO A 15 4.48 -1.10 3.65
C PRO A 15 4.65 -2.47 4.31
N LEU A 16 3.68 -2.83 5.17
CA LEU A 16 3.72 -4.10 5.93
C LEU A 16 3.29 -5.31 5.11
N GLY A 17 2.78 -5.11 3.89
CA GLY A 17 2.34 -6.19 3.01
C GLY A 17 1.91 -5.70 1.64
N GLY A 18 1.66 -6.66 0.74
CA GLY A 18 1.21 -6.45 -0.63
C GLY A 18 0.60 -7.71 -1.25
N PRO A 19 0.11 -7.61 -2.50
CA PRO A 19 -0.51 -8.73 -3.20
C PRO A 19 0.49 -9.85 -3.53
N LEU A 20 -0.01 -11.07 -3.68
CA LEU A 20 0.78 -12.24 -4.08
C LEU A 20 1.48 -12.06 -5.44
N GLY A 21 0.88 -11.30 -6.34
CA GLY A 21 1.49 -10.97 -7.62
C GLY A 21 2.79 -10.18 -7.50
N GLY A 22 3.13 -9.73 -6.29
CA GLY A 22 4.32 -8.92 -6.03
C GLY A 22 4.20 -7.50 -6.61
N GLY A 23 5.35 -6.86 -6.84
CA GLY A 23 5.40 -5.54 -7.44
C GLY A 23 5.41 -4.38 -6.45
N THR A 24 4.95 -4.58 -5.23
CA THR A 24 4.97 -3.57 -4.17
C THR A 24 6.41 -3.14 -3.87
N LEU A 25 6.67 -1.85 -3.85
CA LEU A 25 7.97 -1.30 -3.46
C LEU A 25 8.07 -1.26 -1.94
N VAL A 26 8.98 -2.06 -1.39
CA VAL A 26 9.16 -2.23 0.06
C VAL A 26 10.39 -1.44 0.51
N SER A 27 10.19 -0.51 1.44
CA SER A 27 11.28 0.17 2.14
C SER A 27 11.66 -0.62 3.38
N VAL A 28 12.92 -1.03 3.46
CA VAL A 28 13.50 -1.79 4.56
C VAL A 28 14.38 -0.87 5.40
N TYR A 29 14.07 -0.75 6.66
CA TYR A 29 14.78 0.09 7.61
C TYR A 29 15.65 -0.78 8.52
N LEU A 30 16.86 -0.31 8.78
CA LEU A 30 17.84 -1.02 9.56
C LEU A 30 17.92 -0.50 10.99
N THR A 31 18.46 -1.31 11.89
CA THR A 31 18.72 -0.91 13.28
C THR A 31 19.87 0.08 13.40
N ASP A 32 20.87 -0.02 12.53
CA ASP A 32 21.95 0.97 12.36
C ASP A 32 22.10 1.29 10.88
N ASP A 33 21.75 2.52 10.50
CA ASP A 33 21.77 3.03 9.14
C ASP A 33 23.10 3.65 8.71
N ARG A 34 24.03 3.85 9.66
CA ARG A 34 25.35 4.45 9.39
C ARG A 34 26.15 3.65 8.37
N LEU A 35 25.93 2.32 8.33
CA LEU A 35 26.57 1.45 7.36
C LEU A 35 26.14 1.72 5.93
N LEU A 36 24.94 2.27 5.72
CA LEU A 36 24.44 2.63 4.39
C LEU A 36 25.15 3.87 3.84
N VAL A 37 25.55 4.78 4.71
CA VAL A 37 26.30 6.00 4.35
C VAL A 37 27.69 5.64 3.83
N ASP A 38 28.34 4.63 4.44
CA ASP A 38 29.69 4.18 4.08
C ASP A 38 29.74 3.40 2.75
N LEU A 39 28.60 2.92 2.23
CA LEU A 39 28.55 2.18 0.96
C LEU A 39 28.82 3.04 -0.28
N GLY A 40 28.85 4.37 -0.14
CA GLY A 40 29.42 5.31 -1.10
C GLY A 40 28.95 5.14 -2.56
N GLY A 41 27.68 4.81 -2.79
CA GLY A 41 27.10 4.71 -4.14
C GLY A 41 27.54 3.48 -4.95
N GLY A 42 28.30 2.56 -4.38
CA GLY A 42 28.64 1.27 -5.00
C GLY A 42 27.65 0.16 -4.63
N GLN A 43 26.56 0.04 -5.37
CA GLN A 43 25.45 -0.89 -5.09
C GLN A 43 25.76 -2.37 -5.39
N ARG A 44 27.01 -2.78 -5.47
CA ARG A 44 27.35 -4.20 -5.75
C ARG A 44 27.15 -5.05 -4.49
N GLY A 45 26.21 -5.98 -4.57
CA GLY A 45 25.95 -6.96 -3.51
C GLY A 45 24.84 -6.57 -2.54
N LEU A 46 24.02 -5.56 -2.87
CA LEU A 46 22.84 -5.19 -2.11
C LEU A 46 21.62 -5.99 -2.60
N TYR A 47 21.04 -6.79 -1.72
CA TYR A 47 19.87 -7.61 -2.04
C TYR A 47 18.92 -7.66 -0.86
N CYS A 48 17.62 -7.84 -1.16
CA CYS A 48 16.64 -8.30 -0.20
C CYS A 48 16.32 -9.78 -0.43
N THR A 49 15.97 -10.48 0.65
CA THR A 49 15.41 -11.82 0.57
C THR A 49 14.04 -11.86 1.22
N PHE A 50 13.16 -12.63 0.60
CA PHE A 50 11.84 -12.96 1.09
C PHE A 50 11.78 -14.46 1.32
N SER A 51 11.69 -14.88 2.59
CA SER A 51 11.79 -16.29 2.97
C SER A 51 10.52 -16.76 3.68
N TYR A 52 10.06 -17.95 3.34
CA TYR A 52 8.91 -18.60 3.94
C TYR A 52 9.10 -20.10 4.03
N GLU A 53 8.34 -20.75 4.90
CA GLU A 53 8.37 -22.19 5.11
C GLU A 53 7.26 -22.85 4.27
N GLU A 54 7.58 -23.89 3.56
CA GLU A 54 6.65 -24.71 2.78
C GLU A 54 6.69 -26.16 3.27
N GLU A 55 5.51 -26.78 3.38
CA GLU A 55 5.42 -28.21 3.63
C GLU A 55 5.49 -28.98 2.30
N VAL A 56 6.58 -29.68 2.07
CA VAL A 56 6.82 -30.50 0.88
C VAL A 56 6.73 -31.98 1.24
N GLY A 57 6.07 -32.80 0.40
CA GLY A 57 6.02 -34.24 0.55
C GLY A 57 4.64 -34.85 0.38
N GLU A 58 4.61 -36.18 0.26
CA GLU A 58 3.37 -36.95 0.11
C GLU A 58 2.69 -37.22 1.47
N LEU A 59 1.42 -37.59 1.44
CA LEU A 59 0.62 -37.92 2.63
C LEU A 59 1.36 -38.96 3.51
N GLY A 60 1.88 -38.47 4.67
CA GLY A 60 2.54 -39.29 5.66
C GLY A 60 4.03 -38.95 5.89
N HIS A 61 4.67 -38.20 5.00
CA HIS A 61 6.05 -37.70 5.14
C HIS A 61 6.15 -36.25 4.67
N LYS A 62 5.67 -35.30 5.47
CA LYS A 62 5.82 -33.89 5.19
C LYS A 62 7.13 -33.37 5.81
N VAL A 63 7.92 -32.68 5.02
CA VAL A 63 9.13 -31.97 5.43
C VAL A 63 8.88 -30.48 5.25
N VAL A 64 9.29 -29.68 6.23
CA VAL A 64 9.25 -28.23 6.13
C VAL A 64 10.52 -27.75 5.43
N GLU A 65 10.38 -27.14 4.28
CA GLU A 65 11.49 -26.52 3.55
C GLU A 65 11.36 -25.00 3.59
N THR A 66 12.49 -24.30 3.76
CA THR A 66 12.52 -22.85 3.66
C THR A 66 12.80 -22.45 2.24
N LYS A 67 11.84 -21.79 1.60
CA LYS A 67 12.03 -21.14 0.31
C LYS A 67 12.50 -19.70 0.51
N THR A 68 13.49 -19.30 -0.28
CA THR A 68 14.06 -17.95 -0.24
C THR A 68 14.14 -17.38 -1.64
N ILE A 69 13.49 -16.25 -1.85
CA ILE A 69 13.54 -15.49 -3.10
C ILE A 69 14.42 -14.27 -2.87
N ARG A 70 15.46 -14.12 -3.70
CA ARG A 70 16.36 -12.98 -3.67
C ARG A 70 16.02 -12.00 -4.78
N VAL A 71 15.94 -10.72 -4.44
CA VAL A 71 15.71 -9.61 -5.37
C VAL A 71 16.80 -8.55 -5.22
N ASP A 72 17.06 -7.82 -6.29
CA ASP A 72 17.94 -6.68 -6.26
C ASP A 72 17.35 -5.60 -5.35
N ALA A 73 18.24 -4.85 -4.70
CA ALA A 73 17.86 -3.78 -3.81
C ALA A 73 18.66 -2.51 -4.12
N GLU A 74 18.06 -1.39 -3.81
CA GLU A 74 18.64 -0.06 -4.02
C GLU A 74 18.64 0.72 -2.72
N LEU A 75 19.62 1.62 -2.57
CA LEU A 75 19.56 2.61 -1.49
C LEU A 75 18.49 3.63 -1.85
N ALA A 76 17.59 3.91 -0.92
CA ALA A 76 16.61 4.97 -1.11
C ALA A 76 17.35 6.31 -1.21
N ASP A 77 17.13 7.02 -2.32
CA ASP A 77 17.65 8.37 -2.48
C ASP A 77 16.91 9.31 -1.53
N CYS A 78 17.67 9.84 -0.62
CA CYS A 78 17.17 10.78 0.37
C CYS A 78 17.04 12.21 -0.15
N GLY A 79 17.15 12.44 -1.46
CA GLY A 79 16.94 13.76 -2.08
C GLY A 79 17.82 14.90 -1.56
N GLY A 80 18.98 14.57 -1.02
CA GLY A 80 19.95 15.50 -0.43
C GLY A 80 20.03 15.42 1.10
N ALA A 81 21.21 15.68 1.65
CA ALA A 81 21.60 15.50 3.05
C ALA A 81 20.71 16.21 4.13
N ARG A 82 19.67 16.90 3.75
CA ARG A 82 18.69 17.55 4.64
C ARG A 82 17.35 16.85 4.73
N ALA A 83 17.04 15.94 3.79
CA ALA A 83 15.75 15.25 3.77
C ALA A 83 15.75 13.99 4.65
N CYS A 84 16.89 13.33 4.82
CA CYS A 84 17.08 12.26 5.79
C CYS A 84 17.71 12.84 7.04
N GLY A 85 16.96 13.51 7.87
CA GLY A 85 17.47 14.08 9.12
C GLY A 85 18.38 13.10 9.85
N ALA A 86 19.64 13.47 10.02
CA ALA A 86 20.71 12.75 10.69
C ALA A 86 20.55 11.22 10.74
N GLY A 87 20.86 10.51 9.64
CA GLY A 87 21.11 9.08 9.68
C GLY A 87 19.98 8.15 9.29
N TRP A 88 18.99 8.52 8.50
CA TRP A 88 17.89 7.60 8.09
C TRP A 88 18.04 7.19 6.64
N GLY A 89 18.84 6.15 6.40
CA GLY A 89 18.86 5.42 5.16
C GLY A 89 17.83 4.30 5.19
N SER A 90 17.20 4.04 4.06
CA SER A 90 16.43 2.82 3.84
C SER A 90 16.92 2.12 2.59
N ILE A 91 16.72 0.81 2.57
CA ILE A 91 16.92 -0.02 1.39
C ILE A 91 15.55 -0.21 0.76
N THR A 92 15.44 -0.08 -0.55
CA THR A 92 14.21 -0.37 -1.27
C THR A 92 14.38 -1.61 -2.13
N CYS A 93 13.38 -2.47 -2.13
CA CYS A 93 13.29 -3.63 -2.99
C CYS A 93 11.85 -3.87 -3.43
N GLN A 94 11.70 -4.46 -4.60
CA GLN A 94 10.39 -4.84 -5.10
C GLN A 94 10.02 -6.21 -4.55
N ALA A 95 8.86 -6.33 -3.92
CA ALA A 95 8.36 -7.61 -3.44
C ALA A 95 8.20 -8.60 -4.61
N PRO A 96 8.81 -9.79 -4.57
CA PRO A 96 8.68 -10.77 -5.63
C PRO A 96 7.30 -11.43 -5.62
N PRO A 97 6.81 -11.97 -6.75
CA PRO A 97 5.59 -12.76 -6.76
C PRO A 97 5.78 -14.06 -5.97
N ILE A 98 4.72 -14.48 -5.27
CA ILE A 98 4.64 -15.78 -4.58
C ILE A 98 3.49 -16.58 -5.20
N PRO A 99 3.68 -17.88 -5.50
CA PRO A 99 2.62 -18.73 -6.02
C PRO A 99 1.40 -18.84 -5.10
N LEU A 100 0.21 -18.92 -5.69
CA LEU A 100 -1.06 -18.97 -4.95
C LEU A 100 -1.23 -20.25 -4.13
N ASP A 101 -0.69 -21.36 -4.61
CA ASP A 101 -0.71 -22.69 -3.96
C ASP A 101 0.09 -22.73 -2.66
N GLU A 102 0.91 -21.73 -2.43
CA GLU A 102 1.71 -21.57 -1.23
C GLU A 102 1.02 -20.80 -0.09
N ILE A 103 -0.22 -20.36 -0.31
CA ILE A 103 -1.05 -19.81 0.77
C ILE A 103 -1.67 -20.97 1.56
N THR A 104 -1.54 -20.90 2.87
CA THR A 104 -2.15 -21.89 3.78
C THR A 104 -3.66 -21.90 3.66
N ARG A 105 -4.29 -23.07 3.82
CA ARG A 105 -5.73 -23.34 3.64
C ARG A 105 -6.70 -22.46 4.45
N ASP A 106 -6.21 -21.74 5.46
CA ASP A 106 -7.05 -20.94 6.36
C ASP A 106 -6.96 -19.44 6.12
N GLY A 107 -6.11 -19.02 5.19
CA GLY A 107 -5.95 -17.59 5.17
C GLY A 107 -5.43 -17.08 3.85
N ASP A 108 -5.95 -16.55 3.09
CA ASP A 108 -5.69 -15.69 1.98
C ASP A 108 -4.54 -14.70 2.23
N ALA A 109 -3.65 -14.99 3.17
CA ALA A 109 -2.45 -14.21 3.51
C ALA A 109 -1.33 -15.12 4.03
N ARG A 110 -0.09 -14.75 3.70
CA ARG A 110 1.13 -15.41 4.17
C ARG A 110 2.15 -14.38 4.65
N ASP A 111 2.68 -14.62 5.85
CA ASP A 111 3.79 -13.83 6.37
C ASP A 111 5.12 -14.43 5.90
N VAL A 112 5.99 -13.59 5.35
CA VAL A 112 7.34 -13.95 4.91
C VAL A 112 8.37 -13.11 5.66
N ARG A 113 9.54 -13.67 5.94
CA ARG A 113 10.65 -12.92 6.55
C ARG A 113 11.36 -12.10 5.48
N VAL A 114 11.64 -10.84 5.81
CA VAL A 114 12.42 -9.95 4.95
C VAL A 114 13.76 -9.71 5.61
N GLU A 115 14.81 -10.10 4.90
CA GLU A 115 16.19 -9.86 5.31
C GLU A 115 16.97 -9.18 4.18
N VAL A 116 18.06 -8.53 4.53
CA VAL A 116 18.90 -7.83 3.56
C VAL A 116 20.35 -8.24 3.68
N THR A 117 21.09 -8.05 2.59
CA THR A 117 22.54 -8.14 2.58
C THR A 117 23.14 -6.95 1.85
N ILE A 118 24.28 -6.49 2.32
CA ILE A 118 25.06 -5.41 1.68
C ILE A 118 26.31 -5.91 0.95
N ASN A 119 26.61 -7.20 1.05
CA ASN A 119 27.80 -7.82 0.45
C ASN A 119 27.49 -9.09 -0.37
N GLY A 120 26.20 -9.45 -0.47
CA GLY A 120 25.74 -10.63 -1.18
C GLY A 120 26.03 -11.98 -0.49
N GLN A 121 26.57 -11.96 0.72
CA GLN A 121 27.00 -13.17 1.44
C GLN A 121 26.39 -13.31 2.83
N ASN A 122 26.45 -12.25 3.62
CA ASN A 122 25.94 -12.24 4.99
C ASN A 122 24.63 -11.49 5.03
N TYR A 123 23.57 -12.16 5.43
CA TYR A 123 22.22 -11.61 5.57
C TYR A 123 21.95 -11.22 7.01
N THR A 124 21.08 -10.23 7.19
CA THR A 124 20.49 -9.92 8.48
C THR A 124 19.66 -11.10 9.00
N ASP A 125 19.31 -11.09 10.27
CA ASP A 125 18.47 -12.11 10.92
C ASP A 125 17.51 -11.40 11.91
N GLY A 126 16.81 -10.38 11.42
CA GLY A 126 15.89 -9.56 12.21
C GLY A 126 14.52 -10.19 12.39
N GLY A 127 14.15 -11.11 11.55
CA GLY A 127 12.87 -11.81 11.59
C GLY A 127 11.66 -10.91 11.32
N VAL A 128 11.84 -9.77 10.65
CA VAL A 128 10.75 -8.86 10.32
C VAL A 128 9.87 -9.47 9.25
N LEU A 129 8.55 -9.40 9.45
CA LEU A 129 7.57 -10.02 8.60
C LEU A 129 6.97 -9.02 7.62
N TYR A 130 6.75 -9.48 6.39
CA TYR A 130 5.98 -8.83 5.33
C TYR A 130 4.81 -9.75 4.96
N ARG A 131 3.61 -9.21 4.86
CA ARG A 131 2.39 -9.99 4.63
C ARG A 131 1.98 -9.98 3.18
N TYR A 132 2.02 -11.13 2.53
CA TYR A 132 1.39 -11.33 1.24
C TYR A 132 -0.08 -11.68 1.42
N TYR A 133 -0.94 -11.11 0.58
CA TYR A 133 -2.36 -11.42 0.54
C TYR A 133 -2.83 -11.78 -0.87
N ASP A 134 -3.85 -12.63 -0.93
CA ASP A 134 -4.56 -12.94 -2.16
C ASP A 134 -5.56 -11.81 -2.47
N ASP A 135 -5.28 -11.02 -3.50
CA ASP A 135 -6.13 -9.92 -3.96
C ASP A 135 -7.46 -10.41 -4.58
N THR A 136 -7.58 -11.70 -4.89
CA THR A 136 -8.87 -12.29 -5.30
C THR A 136 -9.78 -12.56 -4.12
N ALA A 137 -9.24 -12.81 -2.94
CA ALA A 137 -9.96 -13.04 -1.69
C ALA A 137 -10.18 -11.74 -0.89
N TRP A 138 -9.23 -10.82 -0.94
CA TRP A 138 -9.33 -9.50 -0.33
C TRP A 138 -9.99 -8.53 -1.30
N ARG A 139 -11.21 -8.14 -1.02
CA ARG A 139 -11.99 -7.31 -1.94
C ARG A 139 -12.93 -6.35 -1.23
N ILE A 140 -13.31 -5.31 -1.96
CA ILE A 140 -14.32 -4.35 -1.54
C ILE A 140 -15.69 -4.78 -2.09
N HIS A 141 -16.69 -4.83 -1.22
CA HIS A 141 -18.08 -5.14 -1.59
C HIS A 141 -18.85 -3.89 -2.00
N GLY A 142 -18.53 -2.75 -1.39
CA GLY A 142 -19.16 -1.48 -1.67
C GLY A 142 -18.95 -0.48 -0.55
N PHE A 143 -19.67 0.62 -0.61
CA PHE A 143 -19.60 1.68 0.38
C PHE A 143 -20.92 2.44 0.49
N HIS A 144 -21.10 3.13 1.60
CA HIS A 144 -22.25 3.98 1.87
C HIS A 144 -21.80 5.23 2.67
N PRO A 145 -22.35 6.42 2.38
CA PRO A 145 -23.28 6.75 1.29
C PRO A 145 -22.61 6.73 -0.09
N ARG A 146 -23.42 6.60 -1.16
CA ARG A 146 -22.96 6.54 -2.55
C ARG A 146 -22.62 7.88 -3.16
N GLY A 147 -22.78 8.95 -2.40
CA GLY A 147 -22.48 10.30 -2.88
C GLY A 147 -22.48 11.30 -1.73
N GLY A 148 -22.02 12.51 -2.07
CA GLY A 148 -21.95 13.62 -1.15
C GLY A 148 -21.81 14.96 -1.88
N PRO A 149 -21.88 16.08 -1.13
CA PRO A 149 -21.78 17.41 -1.71
C PRO A 149 -20.39 17.66 -2.32
N LEU A 150 -20.31 18.53 -3.34
CA LEU A 150 -19.08 18.99 -3.96
C LEU A 150 -18.05 19.52 -2.95
N GLY A 151 -18.51 20.08 -1.82
CA GLY A 151 -17.66 20.53 -0.74
C GLY A 151 -16.93 19.42 0.02
N GLY A 152 -17.26 18.16 -0.24
CA GLY A 152 -16.68 17.00 0.45
C GLY A 152 -17.18 16.83 1.88
N ASN A 153 -16.31 16.33 2.75
CA ASN A 153 -16.57 16.09 4.18
C ASN A 153 -17.71 15.08 4.46
N THR A 154 -17.98 14.18 3.53
CA THR A 154 -18.91 13.06 3.72
C THR A 154 -18.16 11.88 4.31
N SER A 155 -18.57 11.40 5.48
CA SER A 155 -18.05 10.16 6.05
C SER A 155 -18.62 8.96 5.31
N LEU A 156 -17.74 8.08 4.83
CA LEU A 156 -18.10 6.87 4.14
C LEU A 156 -17.73 5.64 4.97
N ALA A 157 -18.62 4.68 5.02
CA ALA A 157 -18.33 3.33 5.48
C ALA A 157 -18.12 2.44 4.24
N VAL A 158 -16.90 1.97 4.05
CA VAL A 158 -16.55 0.99 3.01
C VAL A 158 -16.64 -0.40 3.59
N THR A 159 -17.32 -1.30 2.92
CA THR A 159 -17.46 -2.70 3.33
C THR A 159 -16.66 -3.63 2.42
N GLY A 160 -16.08 -4.66 3.00
CA GLY A 160 -15.24 -5.60 2.27
C GLY A 160 -14.98 -6.86 3.07
N MET A 161 -13.99 -7.62 2.63
CA MET A 161 -13.52 -8.83 3.31
C MET A 161 -12.04 -8.75 3.59
N ARG A 162 -11.64 -9.24 4.80
CA ARG A 162 -10.24 -9.42 5.23
C ARG A 162 -9.40 -8.14 5.23
N LEU A 163 -10.07 -7.01 5.45
CA LEU A 163 -9.43 -5.70 5.49
C LEU A 163 -8.52 -5.61 6.71
N GLN A 164 -7.23 -5.40 6.47
CA GLN A 164 -6.21 -5.21 7.50
C GLN A 164 -5.31 -4.03 7.15
N PRO A 165 -4.86 -3.25 8.14
CA PRO A 165 -3.94 -2.16 7.86
C PRO A 165 -2.56 -2.72 7.50
N LEU A 166 -2.07 -2.41 6.30
CA LEU A 166 -0.75 -2.80 5.81
C LEU A 166 0.23 -1.61 5.76
N GLY A 167 0.00 -0.62 6.62
CA GLY A 167 0.91 0.51 6.83
C GLY A 167 0.38 1.83 6.30
N ASP A 168 -0.38 1.85 5.19
CA ASP A 168 -0.86 3.09 4.59
C ASP A 168 -2.24 2.89 3.94
N VAL A 169 -3.28 3.03 4.76
CA VAL A 169 -4.67 2.85 4.31
C VAL A 169 -5.19 4.15 3.74
N ARG A 170 -5.62 4.14 2.48
CA ARG A 170 -6.14 5.33 1.80
C ARG A 170 -7.35 5.03 0.92
N CYS A 171 -8.15 6.09 0.73
CA CYS A 171 -9.21 6.15 -0.26
C CYS A 171 -8.82 7.13 -1.37
N ARG A 172 -9.03 6.76 -2.63
CA ARG A 172 -8.79 7.58 -3.82
C ARG A 172 -10.10 7.78 -4.56
N TYR A 173 -10.42 9.02 -4.87
CA TYR A 173 -11.65 9.42 -5.58
C TYR A 173 -11.33 9.83 -7.02
N GLY A 174 -11.21 8.84 -7.92
CA GLY A 174 -10.78 9.01 -9.30
C GLY A 174 -9.26 9.02 -9.49
N VAL A 175 -8.79 8.76 -10.70
CA VAL A 175 -7.37 8.47 -11.03
C VAL A 175 -6.43 9.67 -10.81
N LEU A 176 -6.93 10.90 -10.97
CA LEU A 176 -6.11 12.11 -10.90
C LEU A 176 -6.17 12.82 -9.54
N ASN A 177 -6.67 12.16 -8.52
CA ASN A 177 -7.11 12.83 -7.30
C ASN A 177 -6.24 12.57 -6.08
N PRO A 178 -6.21 13.51 -5.14
CA PRO A 178 -5.51 13.29 -3.89
C PRO A 178 -6.11 12.09 -3.15
N GLN A 179 -5.24 11.23 -2.70
CA GLN A 179 -5.59 10.18 -1.77
C GLN A 179 -5.86 10.79 -0.41
N VAL A 180 -6.87 10.30 0.28
CA VAL A 180 -7.18 10.70 1.65
C VAL A 180 -6.91 9.54 2.60
N ASN A 181 -6.41 9.84 3.78
CA ASN A 181 -6.20 8.82 4.79
C ASN A 181 -7.51 8.15 5.16
N ALA A 182 -7.43 6.85 5.38
CA ALA A 182 -8.56 6.03 5.79
C ALA A 182 -8.18 5.18 7.01
N THR A 183 -9.18 4.66 7.69
CA THR A 183 -8.97 3.85 8.90
C THR A 183 -9.70 2.53 8.76
N VAL A 184 -8.99 1.43 8.98
CA VAL A 184 -9.61 0.11 9.13
C VAL A 184 -10.30 0.07 10.49
N VAL A 185 -11.63 -0.01 10.47
CA VAL A 185 -12.47 -0.08 11.68
C VAL A 185 -12.63 -1.53 12.12
N ALA A 186 -12.77 -2.42 11.15
CA ALA A 186 -12.87 -3.87 11.36
C ALA A 186 -12.36 -4.60 10.12
N SER A 187 -12.12 -5.90 10.21
CA SER A 187 -11.72 -6.72 9.06
C SER A 187 -12.73 -6.73 7.90
N THR A 188 -13.91 -6.14 8.11
CA THR A 188 -14.98 -6.00 7.12
C THR A 188 -15.33 -4.56 6.80
N SER A 189 -14.69 -3.57 7.43
CA SER A 189 -15.03 -2.17 7.20
C SER A 189 -13.87 -1.19 7.34
N ILE A 190 -13.89 -0.18 6.46
CA ILE A 190 -12.97 0.96 6.45
C ILE A 190 -13.79 2.24 6.49
N ALA A 191 -13.31 3.23 7.24
CA ALA A 191 -13.85 4.57 7.26
C ALA A 191 -13.01 5.51 6.41
N CYS A 192 -13.66 6.25 5.51
CA CYS A 192 -13.08 7.33 4.72
C CYS A 192 -13.87 8.62 4.88
N VAL A 193 -13.26 9.74 4.49
CA VAL A 193 -13.96 11.02 4.35
C VAL A 193 -13.73 11.54 2.94
N SER A 194 -14.81 11.92 2.23
CA SER A 194 -14.68 12.46 0.88
C SER A 194 -13.98 13.81 0.89
N PRO A 195 -12.96 14.03 0.04
CA PRO A 195 -12.36 15.34 -0.13
C PRO A 195 -13.27 16.26 -0.94
N PRO A 196 -13.05 17.58 -0.93
CA PRO A 196 -13.75 18.48 -1.83
C PRO A 196 -13.44 18.20 -3.30
N HIS A 197 -14.46 18.16 -4.16
CA HIS A 197 -14.32 17.82 -5.57
C HIS A 197 -13.44 18.81 -6.36
N TRP A 198 -13.46 20.10 -6.05
CA TRP A 198 -12.69 21.12 -6.75
C TRP A 198 -11.16 20.95 -6.62
N ARG A 199 -10.67 20.19 -5.62
CA ARG A 199 -9.24 19.85 -5.50
C ARG A 199 -8.74 18.93 -6.60
N PHE A 200 -9.64 18.28 -7.31
CA PHE A 200 -9.31 17.21 -8.23
C PHE A 200 -8.84 17.65 -9.62
N ARG A 201 -9.05 18.90 -10.00
CA ARG A 201 -8.72 19.36 -11.36
C ARG A 201 -7.74 20.52 -11.43
N GLY A 202 -7.13 20.95 -10.35
CA GLY A 202 -6.40 22.21 -10.33
C GLY A 202 -7.32 23.42 -10.64
N VAL A 203 -8.64 23.21 -10.58
CA VAL A 203 -9.64 24.24 -10.78
C VAL A 203 -9.76 24.99 -9.45
N THR A 204 -9.52 26.29 -9.49
CA THR A 204 -9.76 27.16 -8.34
C THR A 204 -11.26 27.18 -8.01
N GLU A 205 -11.59 27.54 -6.75
CA GLU A 205 -12.97 27.66 -6.28
C GLU A 205 -13.86 28.47 -7.24
N ASP A 206 -13.28 29.49 -7.88
CA ASP A 206 -13.95 30.30 -8.92
C ASP A 206 -14.20 29.55 -10.20
N GLY A 207 -13.36 28.58 -10.57
CA GLY A 207 -13.55 27.72 -11.74
C GLY A 207 -14.66 26.69 -11.53
N ALA A 208 -14.84 26.19 -10.32
CA ALA A 208 -15.96 25.30 -9.96
C ALA A 208 -17.30 26.06 -10.02
N LYS A 209 -17.32 27.31 -9.57
CA LYS A 209 -18.51 28.18 -9.68
C LYS A 209 -18.85 28.54 -11.14
N ARG A 210 -17.83 28.70 -12.02
CA ARG A 210 -18.05 28.97 -13.46
C ARG A 210 -18.52 27.73 -14.21
N ALA A 211 -18.00 26.57 -13.91
CA ALA A 211 -18.44 25.31 -14.50
C ALA A 211 -19.90 24.97 -14.14
N ALA A 212 -20.36 25.43 -13.00
CA ALA A 212 -21.78 25.33 -12.57
C ALA A 212 -22.70 26.37 -13.20
N GLY A 213 -22.13 27.43 -13.82
CA GLY A 213 -22.90 28.60 -14.29
C GLY A 213 -23.06 28.75 -15.80
N GLU A 214 -22.27 28.08 -16.64
CA GLU A 214 -22.32 28.24 -18.09
C GLU A 214 -22.75 26.95 -18.81
N GLY A 215 -24.03 26.74 -18.87
CA GLY A 215 -24.69 25.96 -19.91
C GLY A 215 -24.75 24.45 -19.71
N GLY A 216 -25.87 23.99 -19.27
CA GLY A 216 -26.28 22.60 -19.38
C GLY A 216 -26.67 21.97 -18.05
N GLN A 217 -27.80 21.36 -18.03
CA GLN A 217 -28.41 20.62 -16.91
C GLN A 217 -27.57 19.44 -16.41
N ASP A 218 -26.37 19.19 -16.96
CA ASP A 218 -25.49 18.06 -16.66
C ASP A 218 -24.41 18.32 -15.59
N ALA A 219 -24.30 19.55 -15.09
CA ALA A 219 -23.26 19.90 -14.10
C ALA A 219 -23.64 19.58 -12.64
N ALA A 220 -24.84 19.07 -12.39
CA ALA A 220 -25.35 18.85 -11.03
C ALA A 220 -24.73 17.65 -10.32
N VAL A 221 -24.23 16.67 -11.05
CA VAL A 221 -23.64 15.43 -10.50
C VAL A 221 -22.37 15.07 -11.24
N GLN A 222 -21.31 14.77 -10.49
CA GLN A 222 -20.06 14.23 -11.07
C GLN A 222 -19.77 12.86 -10.50
N LEU A 223 -19.51 11.91 -11.37
CA LEU A 223 -19.21 10.53 -11.02
C LEU A 223 -17.70 10.32 -11.00
N VAL A 224 -17.20 9.70 -9.94
CA VAL A 224 -15.80 9.31 -9.80
C VAL A 224 -15.71 7.90 -9.25
N ASP A 225 -14.68 7.17 -9.62
CA ASP A 225 -14.42 5.87 -9.00
C ASP A 225 -13.76 6.06 -7.64
N LEU A 226 -14.26 5.35 -6.65
CA LEU A 226 -13.64 5.23 -5.34
C LEU A 226 -12.76 3.98 -5.33
N GLU A 227 -11.51 4.15 -4.99
CA GLU A 227 -10.54 3.07 -4.90
C GLU A 227 -9.91 3.04 -3.51
N ILE A 228 -9.63 1.84 -3.01
CA ILE A 228 -9.10 1.62 -1.66
C ILE A 228 -7.76 0.92 -1.75
N THR A 229 -6.78 1.43 -1.03
CA THR A 229 -5.51 0.76 -0.79
C THR A 229 -5.29 0.55 0.71
N LEU A 230 -4.66 -0.57 1.07
CA LEU A 230 -4.29 -0.90 2.44
C LEU A 230 -2.81 -0.59 2.74
N ASN A 231 -2.02 -0.40 1.69
CA ASN A 231 -0.57 -0.22 1.75
C ASN A 231 -0.04 1.03 1.02
N GLY A 232 -0.94 1.86 0.48
CA GLY A 232 -0.61 3.10 -0.24
C GLY A 232 -0.22 2.91 -1.71
N GLN A 233 -0.07 1.69 -2.19
CA GLN A 233 0.41 1.38 -3.54
C GLN A 233 -0.57 0.51 -4.33
N ASP A 234 -1.01 -0.59 -3.76
CA ASP A 234 -1.84 -1.60 -4.41
C ASP A 234 -3.30 -1.38 -4.07
N TYR A 235 -4.17 -1.32 -5.09
CA TYR A 235 -5.59 -1.06 -4.92
C TYR A 235 -6.40 -2.35 -4.95
N LEU A 236 -7.30 -2.50 -3.98
CA LEU A 236 -8.17 -3.67 -3.87
C LEU A 236 -9.23 -3.66 -4.97
N PRO A 237 -9.55 -4.83 -5.54
CA PRO A 237 -10.62 -4.96 -6.52
C PRO A 237 -11.99 -4.73 -5.88
N TYR A 238 -12.87 -4.09 -6.65
CA TYR A 238 -14.29 -3.97 -6.34
C TYR A 238 -15.10 -5.08 -7.00
N LEU A 239 -16.24 -5.39 -6.42
CA LEU A 239 -17.27 -6.11 -7.16
C LEU A 239 -17.76 -5.23 -8.33
N PRO A 240 -18.12 -5.82 -9.49
CA PRO A 240 -18.58 -5.07 -10.64
C PRO A 240 -19.67 -4.05 -10.28
N HIS A 241 -19.57 -2.84 -10.84
CA HIS A 241 -20.54 -1.75 -10.70
C HIS A 241 -20.73 -1.15 -9.28
N THR A 242 -19.76 -1.35 -8.37
CA THR A 242 -19.87 -0.85 -6.99
C THR A 242 -18.92 0.29 -6.63
N SER A 243 -18.04 0.68 -7.53
CA SER A 243 -16.95 1.66 -7.26
C SER A 243 -17.34 3.13 -7.43
N THR A 244 -18.48 3.44 -8.05
CA THR A 244 -18.80 4.83 -8.41
C THR A 244 -19.39 5.64 -7.25
N TYR A 245 -18.73 6.76 -6.95
CA TYR A 245 -19.15 7.79 -6.00
C TYR A 245 -19.64 9.03 -6.73
N SER A 246 -20.76 9.62 -6.28
CA SER A 246 -21.40 10.75 -6.92
C SER A 246 -21.19 12.04 -6.11
N TYR A 247 -20.54 13.02 -6.69
CA TYR A 247 -20.53 14.38 -6.15
C TYR A 247 -21.70 15.18 -6.71
N TYR A 248 -22.43 15.91 -5.85
CA TYR A 248 -23.56 16.75 -6.25
C TYR A 248 -23.46 18.17 -5.70
N SER A 249 -24.02 19.14 -6.42
CA SER A 249 -24.18 20.51 -5.93
C SER A 249 -25.43 20.61 -5.06
N LEU A 250 -25.30 21.21 -3.88
CA LEU A 250 -26.45 21.49 -3.01
C LEU A 250 -27.38 22.55 -3.63
N ASP A 251 -26.84 23.45 -4.48
CA ASP A 251 -27.62 24.47 -5.15
C ASP A 251 -28.55 23.90 -6.24
N ALA A 252 -28.32 22.64 -6.65
CA ALA A 252 -29.17 21.96 -7.62
C ALA A 252 -30.48 21.41 -7.02
N PHE A 253 -30.60 21.43 -5.69
CA PHE A 253 -31.80 21.01 -4.98
C PHE A 253 -32.42 22.23 -4.31
N PRO A 254 -33.43 22.92 -4.93
CA PRO A 254 -34.09 24.05 -4.30
C PRO A 254 -34.71 23.59 -2.97
N SER A 255 -34.38 24.32 -1.89
CA SER A 255 -35.02 24.13 -0.60
C SER A 255 -36.51 24.36 -0.78
N GLY A 256 -37.30 23.28 -0.64
CA GLY A 256 -38.76 23.35 -0.63
C GLY A 256 -39.30 24.12 0.58
#